data_559ada082bb6e38a94fd2caa34458d10
#
_entry.id   559ada082bb6e38a94fd2caa34458d10
#
_cell.length_a   1.000
_cell.length_b   1.000
_cell.length_c   1.000
_cell.angle_alpha   90.00
_cell.angle_beta   90.00
_cell.angle_gamma   90.00
#
_symmetry.space_group_name_H-M   'P 1'
#
loop_
_entity.id
_entity.type
_entity.pdbx_description
1 polymer ?
#
loop_
_entity_poly.entity_id
_entity_poly.type
_entity_poly.pdbx_seq_one_letter_code
_entity_poly.pdbx_strand_id
1 'polypeptide(L)'
;MIISRAPVRISFFGGGTDYPEYFLKEGGAVLATAIDKFSYVTVSPFFSRLFDYSVRVSYRKVELVKELENMEHSVYRECLKLCGLEKDVELHNVADLPAFTGLGSSSSFTVSLLHALHSFKGEFIKPLELAYEAIYVERHLLKDNVGCQDQVLAALGGFNLVEFRTEEDIVVNRLPISPKRLEEFEQHLFIVFTGITRKA
;
A
#
# COMPACT_ATOMS: atom_id res chain seq x y z
N MET A 1 13.00 -16.11 -3.47
CA MET A 1 11.60 -15.72 -3.18
C MET A 1 11.59 -14.71 -2.06
N ILE A 2 10.86 -13.63 -2.23
CA ILE A 2 10.61 -12.60 -1.21
C ILE A 2 9.13 -12.60 -0.88
N ILE A 3 8.80 -12.43 0.40
CA ILE A 3 7.42 -12.22 0.86
C ILE A 3 7.41 -10.89 1.62
N SER A 4 6.64 -9.94 1.15
CA SER A 4 6.37 -8.67 1.83
C SER A 4 4.95 -8.65 2.36
N ARG A 5 4.72 -7.90 3.43
CA ARG A 5 3.37 -7.58 3.91
C ARG A 5 3.29 -6.13 4.33
N ALA A 6 2.14 -5.52 4.09
CA ALA A 6 1.82 -4.20 4.58
C ALA A 6 0.43 -4.20 5.25
N PRO A 7 0.27 -3.53 6.40
CA PRO A 7 -0.99 -3.50 7.12
C PRO A 7 -2.01 -2.59 6.44
N VAL A 8 -3.29 -2.85 6.68
CA VAL A 8 -4.36 -1.87 6.47
C VAL A 8 -4.49 -0.96 7.69
N ARG A 9 -5.31 0.09 7.62
CA ARG A 9 -5.37 1.14 8.65
C ARG A 9 -6.80 1.47 9.06
N ILE A 10 -6.92 1.99 10.28
CA ILE A 10 -8.11 2.69 10.77
C ILE A 10 -7.74 4.15 11.00
N SER A 11 -8.54 5.06 10.45
CA SER A 11 -8.43 6.51 10.67
C SER A 11 -9.49 6.96 11.65
N PHE A 12 -9.08 7.53 12.79
CA PHE A 12 -10.00 8.00 13.84
C PHE A 12 -10.45 9.43 13.58
N PHE A 13 -9.51 10.31 13.21
CA PHE A 13 -9.77 11.73 12.99
C PHE A 13 -8.96 12.25 11.82
N GLY A 14 -9.49 13.29 11.16
CA GLY A 14 -8.79 14.02 10.11
C GLY A 14 -8.86 13.41 8.72
N GLY A 15 -9.53 12.28 8.54
CA GLY A 15 -9.70 11.66 7.20
C GLY A 15 -10.31 12.66 6.20
N GLY A 16 -9.73 12.72 5.00
CA GLY A 16 -10.05 13.69 3.96
C GLY A 16 -9.18 14.95 3.99
N THR A 17 -8.51 15.27 5.12
CA THR A 17 -7.52 16.37 5.14
C THR A 17 -6.16 15.96 4.58
N ASP A 18 -5.98 14.69 4.26
CA ASP A 18 -4.79 14.08 3.66
C ASP A 18 -4.75 14.14 2.13
N TYR A 19 -5.71 14.84 1.52
CA TYR A 19 -5.72 15.13 0.09
C TYR A 19 -4.92 16.39 -0.22
N PRO A 20 -4.01 16.40 -1.21
CA PRO A 20 -3.22 17.60 -1.59
C PRO A 20 -4.08 18.83 -1.87
N GLU A 21 -5.25 18.63 -2.47
CA GLU A 21 -6.20 19.69 -2.78
C GLU A 21 -6.70 20.42 -1.53
N TYR A 22 -6.61 19.78 -0.37
CA TYR A 22 -6.94 20.34 0.95
C TYR A 22 -5.69 20.81 1.69
N PHE A 23 -4.72 19.90 1.94
CA PHE A 23 -3.61 20.20 2.85
C PHE A 23 -2.63 21.25 2.31
N LEU A 24 -2.53 21.45 1.01
CA LEU A 24 -1.72 22.53 0.44
C LEU A 24 -2.28 23.93 0.74
N LYS A 25 -3.54 24.03 1.14
CA LYS A 25 -4.19 25.30 1.48
C LYS A 25 -4.35 25.51 2.98
N GLU A 26 -4.83 24.49 3.67
CA GLU A 26 -5.27 24.57 5.06
C GLU A 26 -4.36 23.78 6.02
N GLY A 27 -3.40 23.03 5.48
CA GLY A 27 -2.71 21.99 6.23
C GLY A 27 -3.60 20.76 6.45
N GLY A 28 -2.99 19.59 6.65
CA GLY A 28 -3.71 18.36 6.91
C GLY A 28 -3.12 17.60 8.08
N ALA A 29 -3.98 16.92 8.85
CA ALA A 29 -3.52 16.03 9.90
C ALA A 29 -4.49 14.88 10.12
N VAL A 30 -3.95 13.68 10.29
CA VAL A 30 -4.72 12.45 10.50
C VAL A 30 -4.22 11.73 11.75
N LEU A 31 -5.14 11.34 12.61
CA LEU A 31 -4.88 10.42 13.72
C LEU A 31 -5.36 9.03 13.34
N ALA A 32 -4.42 8.10 13.15
CA ALA A 32 -4.74 6.78 12.62
C ALA A 32 -3.78 5.69 13.13
N THR A 33 -4.22 4.46 13.04
CA THR A 33 -3.42 3.28 13.40
C THR A 33 -3.45 2.23 12.30
N ALA A 34 -2.30 1.59 12.07
CA ALA A 34 -2.28 0.30 11.38
C ALA A 34 -2.91 -0.78 12.26
N ILE A 35 -3.54 -1.78 11.65
CA ILE A 35 -4.14 -2.92 12.34
C ILE A 35 -3.53 -4.23 11.86
N ASP A 36 -3.82 -5.34 12.54
CA ASP A 36 -3.28 -6.68 12.29
C ASP A 36 -3.94 -7.42 11.10
N LYS A 37 -4.29 -6.67 10.07
CA LYS A 37 -4.80 -7.17 8.79
C LYS A 37 -3.90 -6.67 7.68
N PHE A 38 -3.48 -7.58 6.82
CA PHE A 38 -2.39 -7.32 5.88
C PHE A 38 -2.76 -7.65 4.44
N SER A 39 -2.09 -6.97 3.54
CA SER A 39 -1.86 -7.41 2.17
C SER A 39 -0.49 -8.06 2.08
N TYR A 40 -0.41 -9.23 1.45
CA TYR A 40 0.81 -9.99 1.27
C TYR A 40 1.15 -10.05 -0.22
N VAL A 41 2.39 -9.78 -0.57
CA VAL A 41 2.90 -9.96 -1.93
C VAL A 41 4.12 -10.87 -1.90
N THR A 42 4.08 -11.90 -2.72
CA THR A 42 5.24 -12.76 -2.97
C THR A 42 5.82 -12.44 -4.32
N VAL A 43 7.15 -12.32 -4.39
CA VAL A 43 7.91 -12.17 -5.64
C VAL A 43 8.94 -13.30 -5.74
N SER A 44 8.97 -13.99 -6.86
CA SER A 44 9.95 -15.05 -7.14
C SER A 44 10.53 -14.92 -8.56
N PRO A 45 11.74 -15.45 -8.79
CA PRO A 45 12.30 -15.55 -10.14
C PRO A 45 11.40 -16.44 -11.00
N PHE A 46 11.24 -16.05 -12.25
CA PHE A 46 10.51 -16.81 -13.25
C PHE A 46 11.41 -17.11 -14.46
N PHE A 47 11.41 -18.34 -14.94
CA PHE A 47 12.24 -18.75 -16.07
C PHE A 47 11.46 -18.57 -17.38
N SER A 48 11.34 -17.33 -17.85
CA SER A 48 10.53 -16.98 -19.03
C SER A 48 10.95 -17.70 -20.31
N ARG A 49 12.21 -18.12 -20.43
CA ARG A 49 12.74 -18.84 -21.63
C ARG A 49 12.02 -20.17 -21.93
N LEU A 50 11.28 -20.71 -20.95
CA LEU A 50 10.53 -21.95 -21.09
C LEU A 50 9.06 -21.73 -21.50
N PHE A 51 8.64 -20.47 -21.63
CA PHE A 51 7.26 -20.08 -21.82
C PHE A 51 7.15 -18.99 -22.88
N ASP A 52 5.94 -18.71 -23.34
CA ASP A 52 5.60 -17.64 -24.29
C ASP A 52 5.23 -16.31 -23.58
N TYR A 53 5.37 -16.26 -22.26
CA TYR A 53 5.19 -15.07 -21.41
C TYR A 53 6.40 -14.86 -20.49
N SER A 54 6.63 -13.62 -20.06
CA SER A 54 7.79 -13.23 -19.24
C SER A 54 7.44 -12.82 -17.81
N VAL A 55 6.20 -12.45 -17.57
CA VAL A 55 5.67 -12.08 -16.25
C VAL A 55 4.39 -12.83 -15.98
N ARG A 56 4.28 -13.34 -14.75
CA ARG A 56 3.06 -13.96 -14.23
C ARG A 56 2.63 -13.22 -12.97
N VAL A 57 1.39 -12.74 -12.93
CA VAL A 57 0.79 -12.17 -11.74
C VAL A 57 -0.48 -12.93 -11.36
N SER A 58 -0.64 -13.20 -10.06
CA SER A 58 -1.79 -13.91 -9.52
C SER A 58 -2.40 -13.11 -8.36
N TYR A 59 -3.68 -12.80 -8.50
CA TYR A 59 -4.52 -12.16 -7.50
C TYR A 59 -5.91 -12.82 -7.58
N ARG A 60 -7.04 -12.11 -7.67
CA ARG A 60 -8.35 -12.69 -8.00
C ARG A 60 -8.42 -13.28 -9.44
N LYS A 61 -7.43 -12.97 -10.27
CA LYS A 61 -7.24 -13.41 -11.65
C LYS A 61 -5.77 -13.78 -11.82
N VAL A 62 -5.45 -14.60 -12.82
CA VAL A 62 -4.08 -14.86 -13.26
C VAL A 62 -3.86 -14.14 -14.58
N GLU A 63 -2.81 -13.34 -14.66
CA GLU A 63 -2.36 -12.73 -15.92
C GLU A 63 -0.98 -13.27 -16.27
N LEU A 64 -0.83 -13.64 -17.54
CA LEU A 64 0.39 -14.12 -18.16
C LEU A 64 0.71 -13.15 -19.30
N VAL A 65 1.75 -12.35 -19.15
CA VAL A 65 2.06 -11.32 -20.15
C VAL A 65 3.50 -11.43 -20.63
N LYS A 66 3.71 -11.16 -21.90
CA LYS A 66 5.04 -11.06 -22.50
C LYS A 66 5.62 -9.66 -22.32
N GLU A 67 4.81 -8.65 -22.51
CA GLU A 67 5.13 -7.23 -22.37
C GLU A 67 4.21 -6.60 -21.33
N LEU A 68 4.74 -5.71 -20.47
CA LEU A 68 3.96 -5.10 -19.38
C LEU A 68 2.78 -4.24 -19.88
N GLU A 69 2.87 -3.72 -21.11
CA GLU A 69 1.78 -2.95 -21.74
C GLU A 69 0.48 -3.73 -21.86
N ASN A 70 0.58 -5.06 -21.97
CA ASN A 70 -0.57 -5.96 -22.08
C ASN A 70 -1.17 -6.36 -20.71
N MET A 71 -0.57 -5.92 -19.60
CA MET A 71 -1.05 -6.20 -18.25
C MET A 71 -2.29 -5.36 -17.94
N GLU A 72 -3.38 -6.03 -17.57
CA GLU A 72 -4.65 -5.35 -17.23
C GLU A 72 -4.57 -4.67 -15.85
N HIS A 73 -3.90 -5.30 -14.88
CA HIS A 73 -3.79 -4.74 -13.53
C HIS A 73 -2.77 -3.61 -13.50
N SER A 74 -3.28 -2.39 -13.51
CA SER A 74 -2.49 -1.16 -13.64
C SER A 74 -1.44 -0.99 -12.53
N VAL A 75 -1.75 -1.30 -11.26
CA VAL A 75 -0.79 -1.16 -10.15
C VAL A 75 0.41 -2.08 -10.35
N TYR A 76 0.21 -3.36 -10.72
CA TYR A 76 1.33 -4.25 -11.04
C TYR A 76 2.18 -3.70 -12.18
N ARG A 77 1.52 -3.25 -13.24
CA ARG A 77 2.21 -2.72 -14.43
C ARG A 77 3.10 -1.52 -14.07
N GLU A 78 2.54 -0.53 -13.37
CA GLU A 78 3.29 0.69 -13.06
C GLU A 78 4.38 0.45 -12.01
N CYS A 79 4.15 -0.38 -10.99
CA CYS A 79 5.18 -0.75 -10.01
C CYS A 79 6.34 -1.53 -10.64
N LEU A 80 6.04 -2.49 -11.53
CA LEU A 80 7.06 -3.26 -12.24
C LEU A 80 7.91 -2.38 -13.15
N LYS A 81 7.29 -1.44 -13.89
CA LYS A 81 7.99 -0.43 -14.70
C LYS A 81 8.86 0.47 -13.85
N LEU A 82 8.33 1.01 -12.76
CA LEU A 82 9.05 1.90 -11.85
C LEU A 82 10.30 1.21 -11.26
N CYS A 83 10.18 -0.07 -10.91
CA CYS A 83 11.29 -0.84 -10.37
C CYS A 83 12.22 -1.44 -11.46
N GLY A 84 11.92 -1.30 -12.75
CA GLY A 84 12.71 -1.86 -13.85
C GLY A 84 12.70 -3.40 -13.89
N LEU A 85 11.60 -4.04 -13.44
CA LEU A 85 11.42 -5.49 -13.40
C LEU A 85 10.39 -5.94 -14.44
N GLU A 86 10.74 -5.80 -15.72
CA GLU A 86 9.79 -5.99 -16.82
C GLU A 86 9.65 -7.44 -17.26
N LYS A 87 10.49 -8.35 -16.77
CA LYS A 87 10.50 -9.77 -17.14
C LYS A 87 11.10 -10.64 -16.05
N ASP A 88 10.94 -11.95 -16.21
CA ASP A 88 11.55 -12.99 -15.40
C ASP A 88 11.09 -12.94 -13.91
N VAL A 89 9.84 -12.49 -13.69
CA VAL A 89 9.24 -12.38 -12.35
C VAL A 89 7.85 -13.01 -12.29
N GLU A 90 7.59 -13.64 -11.16
CA GLU A 90 6.30 -14.17 -10.79
C GLU A 90 5.84 -13.54 -9.46
N LEU A 91 4.61 -13.04 -9.43
CA LEU A 91 4.05 -12.34 -8.29
C LEU A 91 2.70 -12.94 -7.88
N HIS A 92 2.49 -13.03 -6.57
CA HIS A 92 1.20 -13.44 -6.01
C HIS A 92 0.76 -12.45 -4.94
N ASN A 93 -0.51 -12.07 -4.95
CA ASN A 93 -1.13 -11.26 -3.91
C ASN A 93 -2.22 -12.04 -3.18
N VAL A 94 -2.16 -11.99 -1.85
CA VAL A 94 -3.19 -12.48 -0.94
C VAL A 94 -3.43 -11.41 0.13
N ALA A 95 -4.65 -11.26 0.59
CA ALA A 95 -5.01 -10.29 1.62
C ALA A 95 -5.95 -10.89 2.66
N ASP A 96 -5.82 -10.45 3.91
CA ASP A 96 -6.69 -10.88 5.02
C ASP A 96 -8.11 -10.33 4.88
N LEU A 97 -8.26 -9.20 4.19
CA LEU A 97 -9.54 -8.55 3.97
C LEU A 97 -9.85 -8.41 2.47
N PRO A 98 -11.12 -8.49 2.06
CA PRO A 98 -11.48 -8.23 0.68
C PRO A 98 -11.19 -6.78 0.30
N ALA A 99 -11.02 -6.53 -1.00
CA ALA A 99 -10.89 -5.19 -1.54
C ALA A 99 -12.16 -4.35 -1.26
N PHE A 100 -12.02 -3.02 -1.29
CA PHE A 100 -13.13 -2.06 -1.14
C PHE A 100 -13.80 -2.06 0.24
N THR A 101 -13.06 -2.36 1.30
CA THR A 101 -13.55 -2.29 2.68
C THR A 101 -13.44 -0.90 3.30
N GLY A 102 -12.81 0.07 2.63
CA GLY A 102 -12.56 1.41 3.15
C GLY A 102 -11.41 1.49 4.17
N LEU A 103 -10.63 0.42 4.33
CA LEU A 103 -9.52 0.31 5.30
C LEU A 103 -8.14 0.51 4.65
N GLY A 104 -8.04 1.07 3.45
CA GLY A 104 -6.77 1.30 2.76
C GLY A 104 -6.15 0.06 2.12
N SER A 105 -6.95 -0.96 1.77
CA SER A 105 -6.44 -2.22 1.22
C SER A 105 -5.72 -2.06 -0.13
N SER A 106 -6.11 -1.09 -0.96
CA SER A 106 -5.43 -0.81 -2.23
C SER A 106 -4.02 -0.31 -2.00
N SER A 107 -3.86 0.71 -1.16
CA SER A 107 -2.55 1.30 -0.85
C SER A 107 -1.67 0.34 -0.05
N SER A 108 -2.25 -0.47 0.84
CA SER A 108 -1.53 -1.57 1.51
C SER A 108 -0.96 -2.57 0.49
N PHE A 109 -1.71 -2.88 -0.57
CA PHE A 109 -1.22 -3.71 -1.67
C PHE A 109 -0.07 -3.01 -2.43
N THR A 110 -0.23 -1.73 -2.83
CA THR A 110 0.80 -0.97 -3.54
C THR A 110 2.10 -0.91 -2.73
N VAL A 111 2.02 -0.60 -1.43
CA VAL A 111 3.17 -0.55 -0.51
C VAL A 111 3.84 -1.92 -0.39
N SER A 112 3.06 -2.99 -0.18
CA SER A 112 3.63 -4.34 -0.04
C SER A 112 4.26 -4.82 -1.35
N LEU A 113 3.71 -4.44 -2.51
CA LEU A 113 4.27 -4.75 -3.82
C LEU A 113 5.60 -4.03 -4.04
N LEU A 114 5.67 -2.72 -3.87
CA LEU A 114 6.90 -1.95 -4.02
C LEU A 114 8.00 -2.46 -3.08
N HIS A 115 7.66 -2.71 -1.81
CA HIS A 115 8.61 -3.26 -0.85
C HIS A 115 9.14 -4.65 -1.27
N ALA A 116 8.28 -5.51 -1.80
CA ALA A 116 8.68 -6.81 -2.32
C ALA A 116 9.63 -6.68 -3.54
N LEU A 117 9.33 -5.75 -4.46
CA LEU A 117 10.13 -5.52 -5.66
C LEU A 117 11.51 -4.95 -5.34
N HIS A 118 11.62 -3.94 -4.46
CA HIS A 118 12.91 -3.43 -3.98
C HIS A 118 13.72 -4.52 -3.29
N SER A 119 13.10 -5.27 -2.37
CA SER A 119 13.77 -6.37 -1.68
C SER A 119 14.22 -7.47 -2.64
N PHE A 120 13.47 -7.75 -3.70
CA PHE A 120 13.83 -8.73 -4.72
C PHE A 120 15.06 -8.29 -5.54
N LYS A 121 15.22 -6.98 -5.78
CA LYS A 121 16.41 -6.38 -6.38
C LYS A 121 17.60 -6.31 -5.41
N GLY A 122 17.40 -6.59 -4.11
CA GLY A 122 18.43 -6.41 -3.09
C GLY A 122 18.62 -4.94 -2.66
N GLU A 123 17.65 -4.10 -2.91
CA GLU A 123 17.62 -2.68 -2.54
C GLU A 123 16.93 -2.47 -1.19
N PHE A 124 17.51 -1.64 -0.34
CA PHE A 124 16.88 -1.18 0.89
C PHE A 124 16.20 0.16 0.63
N ILE A 125 14.93 0.25 0.99
CA ILE A 125 14.14 1.48 0.95
C ILE A 125 13.63 1.81 2.36
N LYS A 126 13.72 3.08 2.76
CA LYS A 126 13.18 3.52 4.05
C LYS A 126 11.66 3.58 4.02
N PRO A 127 10.98 3.32 5.16
CA PRO A 127 9.51 3.28 5.18
C PRO A 127 8.83 4.54 4.64
N LEU A 128 9.34 5.73 4.96
CA LEU A 128 8.74 6.97 4.45
C LEU A 128 8.99 7.18 2.95
N GLU A 129 10.18 6.79 2.46
CA GLU A 129 10.50 6.81 1.02
C GLU A 129 9.57 5.85 0.25
N LEU A 130 9.33 4.66 0.81
CA LEU A 130 8.38 3.69 0.27
C LEU A 130 6.94 4.24 0.22
N ALA A 131 6.54 5.01 1.25
CA ALA A 131 5.24 5.68 1.27
C ALA A 131 5.13 6.72 0.14
N TYR A 132 6.18 7.54 -0.07
CA TYR A 132 6.21 8.50 -1.17
C TYR A 132 6.16 7.84 -2.55
N GLU A 133 6.88 6.72 -2.74
CA GLU A 133 6.77 5.98 -4.00
C GLU A 133 5.37 5.42 -4.23
N ALA A 134 4.71 4.90 -3.19
CA ALA A 134 3.34 4.40 -3.30
C ALA A 134 2.34 5.53 -3.62
N ILE A 135 2.50 6.71 -3.00
CA ILE A 135 1.73 7.91 -3.32
C ILE A 135 1.95 8.31 -4.78
N TYR A 136 3.22 8.31 -5.23
CA TYR A 136 3.57 8.64 -6.61
C TYR A 136 2.90 7.69 -7.62
N VAL A 137 2.97 6.37 -7.35
CA VAL A 137 2.30 5.38 -8.21
C VAL A 137 0.80 5.65 -8.28
N GLU A 138 0.12 5.78 -7.15
CA GLU A 138 -1.33 5.90 -7.12
C GLU A 138 -1.81 7.25 -7.67
N ARG A 139 -1.22 8.36 -7.25
CA ARG A 139 -1.69 9.69 -7.66
C ARG A 139 -1.17 10.16 -9.02
N HIS A 140 0.09 9.88 -9.35
CA HIS A 140 0.71 10.44 -10.56
C HIS A 140 0.74 9.47 -11.73
N LEU A 141 1.05 8.19 -11.51
CA LEU A 141 1.08 7.20 -12.59
C LEU A 141 -0.32 6.68 -12.93
N LEU A 142 -1.11 6.30 -11.90
CA LEU A 142 -2.47 5.79 -12.08
C LEU A 142 -3.51 6.91 -12.15
N LYS A 143 -3.19 8.09 -11.64
CA LYS A 143 -4.08 9.26 -11.56
C LYS A 143 -5.34 8.99 -10.73
N ASP A 144 -5.20 8.14 -9.71
CA ASP A 144 -6.27 7.85 -8.78
C ASP A 144 -6.51 9.05 -7.86
N ASN A 145 -7.76 9.38 -7.60
CA ASN A 145 -8.13 10.44 -6.65
C ASN A 145 -8.16 9.86 -5.24
N VAL A 146 -6.99 9.71 -4.62
CA VAL A 146 -6.81 9.14 -3.27
C VAL A 146 -6.02 10.11 -2.38
N GLY A 147 -6.24 10.04 -1.07
CA GLY A 147 -5.42 10.74 -0.07
C GLY A 147 -4.04 10.09 0.11
N CYS A 148 -3.24 10.65 1.01
CA CYS A 148 -1.86 10.20 1.25
C CYS A 148 -1.70 9.40 2.56
N GLN A 149 -2.74 9.28 3.40
CA GLN A 149 -2.63 8.63 4.70
C GLN A 149 -2.42 7.11 4.61
N ASP A 150 -3.05 6.46 3.63
CA ASP A 150 -3.09 5.01 3.51
C ASP A 150 -1.70 4.44 3.22
N GLN A 151 -0.99 5.03 2.30
CA GLN A 151 0.38 4.65 1.90
C GLN A 151 1.35 4.87 3.06
N VAL A 152 1.22 6.00 3.77
CA VAL A 152 2.06 6.33 4.93
C VAL A 152 1.86 5.31 6.05
N LEU A 153 0.61 5.00 6.40
CA LEU A 153 0.32 4.06 7.48
C LEU A 153 0.64 2.61 7.11
N ALA A 154 0.44 2.24 5.84
CA ALA A 154 0.82 0.92 5.35
C ALA A 154 2.35 0.71 5.37
N ALA A 155 3.13 1.76 5.10
CA ALA A 155 4.59 1.68 5.08
C ALA A 155 5.23 1.74 6.48
N LEU A 156 4.70 2.59 7.38
CA LEU A 156 5.31 2.81 8.71
C LEU A 156 4.68 1.96 9.82
N GLY A 157 3.43 1.57 9.66
CA GLY A 157 2.70 0.87 10.72
C GLY A 157 2.51 1.70 12.00
N GLY A 158 1.92 1.10 13.03
CA GLY A 158 1.78 1.71 14.35
C GLY A 158 0.65 2.75 14.46
N PHE A 159 0.60 3.43 15.61
CA PHE A 159 -0.40 4.45 15.90
C PHE A 159 0.26 5.83 15.81
N ASN A 160 -0.19 6.66 14.87
CA ASN A 160 0.50 7.88 14.49
C ASN A 160 -0.46 9.07 14.37
N LEU A 161 0.07 10.26 14.68
CA LEU A 161 -0.41 11.53 14.19
C LEU A 161 0.44 11.87 12.95
N VAL A 162 -0.19 11.92 11.79
CA VAL A 162 0.46 12.25 10.52
C VAL A 162 0.03 13.65 10.11
N GLU A 163 0.99 14.53 9.92
CA GLU A 163 0.79 15.91 9.44
C GLU A 163 1.21 16.00 7.99
N PHE A 164 0.34 16.51 7.15
CA PHE A 164 0.59 16.75 5.72
C PHE A 164 0.79 18.26 5.52
N ARG A 165 2.00 18.67 5.18
CA ARG A 165 2.39 20.06 4.98
C ARG A 165 2.53 20.42 3.51
N THR A 166 3.29 19.59 2.80
CA THR A 166 3.43 19.62 1.34
C THR A 166 3.44 18.20 0.79
N GLU A 167 3.43 18.02 -0.52
CA GLU A 167 3.55 16.70 -1.15
C GLU A 167 4.89 16.02 -0.81
N GLU A 168 5.91 16.79 -0.45
CA GLU A 168 7.26 16.32 -0.10
C GLU A 168 7.58 16.40 1.41
N ASP A 169 6.66 16.99 2.21
CA ASP A 169 6.85 17.16 3.66
C ASP A 169 5.68 16.56 4.44
N ILE A 170 5.78 15.27 4.70
CA ILE A 170 4.87 14.50 5.55
C ILE A 170 5.60 14.19 6.85
N VAL A 171 5.05 14.69 7.97
CA VAL A 171 5.61 14.48 9.31
C VAL A 171 4.82 13.41 10.03
N VAL A 172 5.52 12.35 10.49
CA VAL A 172 4.90 11.23 11.18
C VAL A 172 5.34 11.23 12.64
N ASN A 173 4.41 11.49 13.53
CA ASN A 173 4.60 11.50 14.96
C ASN A 173 3.98 10.24 15.59
N ARG A 174 4.82 9.26 15.92
CA ARG A 174 4.34 8.06 16.60
C ARG A 174 3.85 8.40 18.00
N LEU A 175 2.62 7.97 18.32
CA LEU A 175 2.06 8.23 19.64
C LEU A 175 2.74 7.38 20.73
N PRO A 176 3.19 7.97 21.83
CA PRO A 176 3.83 7.27 22.93
C PRO A 176 2.79 6.57 23.81
N ILE A 177 2.12 5.55 23.29
CA ILE A 177 1.12 4.76 24.02
C ILE A 177 1.80 3.51 24.59
N SER A 178 1.60 3.25 25.87
CA SER A 178 2.11 2.02 26.50
C SER A 178 1.35 0.79 25.98
N PRO A 179 2.00 -0.40 25.90
CA PRO A 179 1.33 -1.61 25.47
C PRO A 179 0.04 -1.91 26.24
N LYS A 180 0.04 -1.73 27.56
CA LYS A 180 -1.15 -1.90 28.40
C LYS A 180 -2.29 -0.96 27.99
N ARG A 181 -1.97 0.32 27.72
CA ARG A 181 -3.00 1.30 27.30
C ARG A 181 -3.53 0.99 25.91
N LEU A 182 -2.67 0.49 25.01
CA LEU A 182 -3.10 0.05 23.68
C LEU A 182 -4.05 -1.15 23.78
N GLU A 183 -3.71 -2.14 24.61
CA GLU A 183 -4.56 -3.31 24.85
C GLU A 183 -5.93 -2.91 25.44
N GLU A 184 -5.94 -2.01 26.44
CA GLU A 184 -7.17 -1.45 26.98
C GLU A 184 -8.01 -0.75 25.91
N PHE A 185 -7.36 0.01 25.01
CA PHE A 185 -8.03 0.70 23.91
C PHE A 185 -8.63 -0.28 22.89
N GLU A 186 -7.88 -1.32 22.51
CA GLU A 186 -8.32 -2.35 21.58
C GLU A 186 -9.59 -3.08 22.06
N GLN A 187 -9.72 -3.32 23.38
CA GLN A 187 -10.90 -3.94 23.98
C GLN A 187 -12.18 -3.11 23.84
N HIS A 188 -12.07 -1.82 23.53
CA HIS A 188 -13.19 -0.91 23.30
C HIS A 188 -13.52 -0.72 21.83
N LEU A 189 -12.78 -1.39 20.92
CA LEU A 189 -12.98 -1.30 19.49
C LEU A 189 -13.54 -2.61 18.92
N PHE A 190 -14.43 -2.48 17.97
CA PHE A 190 -14.87 -3.60 17.14
C PHE A 190 -15.14 -3.12 15.73
N ILE A 191 -14.88 -3.98 14.75
CA ILE A 191 -15.13 -3.70 13.34
C ILE A 191 -16.39 -4.45 12.92
N VAL A 192 -17.34 -3.70 12.36
CA VAL A 192 -18.57 -4.27 11.79
C VAL A 192 -18.48 -4.18 10.26
N PHE A 193 -18.51 -5.34 9.60
CA PHE A 193 -18.63 -5.37 8.16
C PHE A 193 -20.09 -5.14 7.77
N THR A 194 -20.34 -4.04 7.07
CA THR A 194 -21.70 -3.63 6.68
C THR A 194 -22.26 -4.37 5.45
N GLY A 195 -21.42 -5.18 4.77
CA GLY A 195 -21.77 -5.80 3.50
C GLY A 195 -21.76 -4.85 2.30
N ILE A 196 -21.43 -3.57 2.51
CA ILE A 196 -21.38 -2.56 1.46
C ILE A 196 -19.94 -2.33 1.07
N THR A 197 -19.61 -2.56 -0.19
CA THR A 197 -18.30 -2.22 -0.75
C THR A 197 -18.32 -0.80 -1.32
N ARG A 198 -17.27 -0.03 -1.07
CA ARG A 198 -17.09 1.31 -1.65
C ARG A 198 -15.80 1.33 -2.46
N LYS A 199 -15.85 1.96 -3.63
CA LYS A 199 -14.60 2.44 -4.24
C LYS A 199 -14.12 3.61 -3.37
N ALA A 200 -12.88 3.56 -2.93
CA ALA A 200 -12.24 4.68 -2.25
C ALA A 200 -12.12 5.84 -3.24
#